data_a0d7656cf73c760b4c0b193ed8b7d220
#
_entry.id   a0d7656cf73c760b4c0b193ed8b7d220
#
_cell.length_a   1.000
_cell.length_b   1.000
_cell.length_c   1.000
_cell.angle_alpha   90.00
_cell.angle_beta   90.00
_cell.angle_gamma   90.00
#
_symmetry.space_group_name_H-M   'P 1'
#
loop_
_entity.id
_entity.type
_entity.pdbx_description
1 polymer ?
#
loop_
_entity_poly.entity_id
_entity_poly.type
_entity_poly.pdbx_seq_one_letter_code
_entity_poly.pdbx_strand_id
1 'polypeptide(L)'
;ASMTALAADGDIVSDYGSADGGYYTAAATPTPSADPDATADPNATEDPEAEETSIVDEKLRDTVEYQAYEMIAGYIAERYLDDSYTAEDIMELGLAAYLVENGDEALVALLKAALQSLDDYSDFYTYDEYVEYTNELNKTFYGLGINMQQNGEYVEIVGFVEENSLAEQSGFKIGDKIVAVDGINVVGSSITEVRNLIVGELGTTVIITVERDGTNVEVTGTRTAVNDSTVSGGILEGNVGYIKISSFSSNTVEEFTEISSMIKEEGVRNLILDLRNNPGGLVVAAADIAKQIIPEGKIIDVKYRDETLDYTYYSELKETPFRIVTLVNENTASAAEILASSIQDSGVGILMGEQTYGKAVIQSTYSLLNGMVFKLTIGQYVTRNGNEIDHVGLTPDINVSNYTKKIDTTGYTKFDFLTPVSLGSSGTNVTAAKERLSIMGYYIGNMGNDVFNTDLAEAIKTFQRENGLTDSGVLDIPTQIRLKERFEQLETTVDIQMQEAYKYFGGNVDNLYE
;
A
#
# COMPACT_ATOMS: atom_id res chain seq x y z
N ALA A 1 6.70 23.19 42.00
CA ALA A 1 5.61 22.22 42.19
C ALA A 1 6.00 20.99 41.37
N SER A 2 6.35 19.94 42.06
CA SER A 2 6.79 18.68 41.46
C SER A 2 5.80 18.22 40.39
N MET A 3 6.23 18.11 39.16
CA MET A 3 5.58 17.30 38.13
C MET A 3 5.67 15.85 38.59
N THR A 4 4.67 15.38 39.30
CA THR A 4 4.48 13.96 39.51
C THR A 4 4.02 13.41 38.17
N ALA A 5 4.82 12.57 37.57
CA ALA A 5 4.43 11.78 36.39
C ALA A 5 3.09 11.10 36.73
N LEU A 6 2.05 11.42 36.01
CA LEU A 6 0.81 10.65 35.96
C LEU A 6 1.11 9.38 35.15
N ALA A 7 1.72 8.39 35.84
CA ALA A 7 1.48 7.02 35.47
C ALA A 7 0.08 6.70 35.98
N ALA A 8 -0.92 6.96 35.16
CA ALA A 8 -2.22 6.36 35.35
C ALA A 8 -2.09 4.90 34.93
N ASP A 9 -2.44 3.98 35.84
CA ASP A 9 -2.73 2.60 35.51
C ASP A 9 -3.80 2.59 34.40
N GLY A 10 -3.38 2.44 33.17
CA GLY A 10 -4.23 2.40 31.99
C GLY A 10 -3.68 1.35 31.05
N ASP A 11 -4.43 0.27 30.92
CA ASP A 11 -4.18 -0.87 30.06
C ASP A 11 -3.75 -0.42 28.66
N ILE A 12 -2.52 -0.78 28.27
CA ILE A 12 -2.04 -0.65 26.89
C ILE A 12 -2.68 -1.80 26.13
N VAL A 13 -3.72 -1.49 25.35
CA VAL A 13 -4.36 -2.46 24.46
C VAL A 13 -3.58 -2.47 23.15
N SER A 14 -2.80 -3.52 22.92
CA SER A 14 -2.28 -3.82 21.60
C SER A 14 -3.37 -4.56 20.81
N ASP A 15 -3.93 -3.89 19.81
CA ASP A 15 -4.99 -4.47 18.97
C ASP A 15 -4.37 -5.38 17.90
N TYR A 16 -4.16 -6.65 18.27
CA TYR A 16 -3.97 -7.74 17.33
C TYR A 16 -5.18 -8.66 17.45
N GLY A 17 -6.18 -8.41 16.58
CA GLY A 17 -7.34 -9.27 16.48
C GLY A 17 -6.94 -10.70 16.12
N SER A 18 -7.02 -11.63 17.07
CA SER A 18 -7.08 -13.04 16.78
C SER A 18 -8.54 -13.43 16.57
N ALA A 19 -8.79 -14.32 15.62
CA ALA A 19 -10.12 -14.86 15.29
C ALA A 19 -10.79 -15.67 16.43
N ASP A 20 -10.17 -15.75 17.60
CA ASP A 20 -10.76 -16.29 18.82
C ASP A 20 -10.61 -15.24 19.92
N GLY A 21 -11.64 -14.46 20.16
CA GLY A 21 -11.85 -13.41 21.16
C GLY A 21 -11.08 -13.44 22.48
N GLY A 22 -9.78 -13.70 22.45
CA GLY A 22 -8.90 -13.68 23.61
C GLY A 22 -8.03 -12.42 23.60
N TYR A 23 -8.37 -11.47 24.45
CA TYR A 23 -7.53 -10.34 24.73
C TYR A 23 -6.31 -10.79 25.54
N TYR A 24 -5.11 -10.64 24.99
CA TYR A 24 -3.90 -10.76 25.78
C TYR A 24 -3.66 -9.42 26.48
N THR A 25 -3.98 -9.38 27.79
CA THR A 25 -3.48 -8.31 28.67
C THR A 25 -2.03 -8.64 28.99
N ALA A 26 -1.12 -7.72 28.65
CA ALA A 26 0.25 -7.81 29.13
C ALA A 26 0.23 -7.76 30.67
N ALA A 27 0.71 -8.84 31.31
CA ALA A 27 0.84 -8.89 32.75
C ALA A 27 1.80 -7.78 33.21
N ALA A 28 1.37 -6.98 34.17
CA ALA A 28 2.21 -6.01 34.83
C ALA A 28 3.46 -6.72 35.36
N THR A 29 4.64 -6.27 34.94
CA THR A 29 5.91 -6.71 35.50
C THR A 29 5.94 -6.36 36.97
N PRO A 30 6.24 -7.29 37.88
CA PRO A 30 6.42 -6.96 39.30
C PRO A 30 7.68 -6.10 39.46
N THR A 31 7.51 -4.96 40.10
CA THR A 31 8.61 -4.11 40.56
C THR A 31 9.57 -4.95 41.41
N PRO A 32 10.89 -4.97 41.15
CA PRO A 32 11.82 -5.63 42.03
C PRO A 32 11.78 -4.97 43.40
N SER A 33 11.47 -5.73 44.43
CA SER A 33 11.61 -5.27 45.80
C SER A 33 13.10 -5.10 46.12
N ALA A 34 13.50 -3.93 46.54
CA ALA A 34 14.85 -3.67 47.02
C ALA A 34 15.19 -4.62 48.16
N ASP A 35 16.28 -5.36 48.00
CA ASP A 35 16.88 -6.17 49.06
C ASP A 35 17.54 -5.22 50.07
N PRO A 36 17.15 -5.23 51.37
CA PRO A 36 17.70 -4.31 52.36
C PRO A 36 19.12 -4.71 52.86
N ASP A 37 19.75 -5.74 52.33
CA ASP A 37 21.03 -6.26 52.84
C ASP A 37 22.22 -6.19 51.85
N ALA A 38 22.14 -5.39 50.78
CA ALA A 38 23.30 -5.17 49.90
C ALA A 38 24.31 -4.24 50.59
N THR A 39 25.32 -4.83 51.25
CA THR A 39 26.49 -4.11 51.76
C THR A 39 27.36 -3.67 50.58
N ALA A 40 27.59 -2.37 50.44
CA ALA A 40 28.51 -1.78 49.46
C ALA A 40 29.92 -2.34 49.60
N ASP A 41 30.52 -2.81 48.50
CA ASP A 41 31.91 -3.19 48.40
C ASP A 41 32.78 -1.92 48.49
N PRO A 42 33.67 -1.80 49.50
CA PRO A 42 34.50 -0.60 49.68
C PRO A 42 35.70 -0.51 48.69
N ASN A 43 35.77 -1.38 47.68
CA ASN A 43 36.85 -1.38 46.67
C ASN A 43 36.36 -1.20 45.23
N ALA A 44 35.16 -0.68 45.01
CA ALA A 44 34.79 -0.23 43.68
C ALA A 44 35.64 1.01 43.35
N THR A 45 36.64 0.83 42.53
CA THR A 45 37.35 1.92 41.89
C THR A 45 36.35 2.61 40.92
N GLU A 46 36.04 3.87 41.18
CA GLU A 46 35.37 4.72 40.22
C GLU A 46 36.15 4.69 38.91
N ASP A 47 35.47 4.24 37.85
CA ASP A 47 35.98 4.32 36.48
C ASP A 47 35.86 5.81 36.08
N PRO A 48 36.97 6.51 35.84
CA PRO A 48 36.91 7.91 35.46
C PRO A 48 36.50 7.97 33.97
N GLU A 49 35.44 8.69 33.70
CA GLU A 49 35.02 9.13 32.36
C GLU A 49 34.32 8.06 31.49
N ALA A 50 33.12 7.63 31.87
CA ALA A 50 32.11 7.42 30.89
C ALA A 50 31.73 8.83 30.37
N GLU A 51 32.26 9.25 29.22
CA GLU A 51 31.67 10.33 28.45
C GLU A 51 30.19 9.95 28.22
N GLU A 52 29.27 10.69 28.84
CA GLU A 52 27.87 10.66 28.48
C GLU A 52 27.82 11.07 27.00
N THR A 53 27.85 10.08 26.12
CA THR A 53 27.57 10.30 24.70
C THR A 53 26.14 10.79 24.60
N SER A 54 25.99 12.11 24.42
CA SER A 54 24.70 12.74 24.20
C SER A 54 23.98 12.02 23.05
N ILE A 55 22.74 11.63 23.30
CA ILE A 55 21.85 10.94 22.35
C ILE A 55 21.51 11.82 21.15
N VAL A 56 21.81 13.13 21.21
CA VAL A 56 21.53 14.07 20.12
C VAL A 56 22.50 13.84 18.98
N ASP A 57 21.95 13.42 17.83
CA ASP A 57 22.71 13.19 16.58
C ASP A 57 23.60 14.42 16.26
N GLU A 58 24.87 14.19 15.90
CA GLU A 58 25.80 15.23 15.44
C GLU A 58 25.17 16.12 14.37
N LYS A 59 24.34 15.56 13.48
CA LYS A 59 23.63 16.33 12.44
C LYS A 59 22.67 17.37 12.99
N LEU A 60 21.98 17.08 14.11
CA LEU A 60 21.09 18.05 14.76
C LEU A 60 21.90 19.15 15.44
N ARG A 61 23.02 18.79 16.07
CA ARG A 61 23.94 19.75 16.70
C ARG A 61 24.60 20.68 15.72
N ASP A 62 24.79 20.24 14.47
CA ASP A 62 25.40 21.04 13.40
C ASP A 62 24.40 22.01 12.74
N THR A 63 23.11 22.00 13.11
CA THR A 63 22.15 22.98 12.59
C THR A 63 22.38 24.37 13.21
N VAL A 64 22.18 25.40 12.41
CA VAL A 64 22.33 26.81 12.86
C VAL A 64 21.34 27.12 14.00
N GLU A 65 20.15 26.56 13.93
CA GLU A 65 19.07 26.72 14.92
C GLU A 65 19.47 26.12 16.27
N TYR A 66 19.97 24.88 16.27
CA TYR A 66 20.41 24.21 17.50
C TYR A 66 21.57 24.96 18.15
N GLN A 67 22.60 25.27 17.36
CA GLN A 67 23.78 26.01 17.82
C GLN A 67 23.40 27.40 18.36
N ALA A 68 22.47 28.11 17.72
CA ALA A 68 21.96 29.37 18.21
C ALA A 68 21.21 29.22 19.54
N TYR A 69 20.40 28.19 19.68
CA TYR A 69 19.65 27.91 20.90
C TYR A 69 20.59 27.56 22.07
N GLU A 70 21.54 26.66 21.87
CA GLU A 70 22.55 26.27 22.85
C GLU A 70 23.43 27.47 23.26
N MET A 71 23.90 28.27 22.30
CA MET A 71 24.67 29.47 22.57
C MET A 71 23.90 30.51 23.40
N ILE A 72 22.61 30.73 23.08
CA ILE A 72 21.76 31.67 23.82
C ILE A 72 21.45 31.12 25.22
N ALA A 73 21.18 29.83 25.36
CA ALA A 73 20.94 29.17 26.63
C ALA A 73 22.18 29.30 27.56
N GLY A 74 23.38 29.03 27.01
CA GLY A 74 24.64 29.23 27.72
C GLY A 74 24.85 30.69 28.14
N TYR A 75 24.57 31.63 27.26
CA TYR A 75 24.69 33.08 27.59
C TYR A 75 23.70 33.49 28.70
N ILE A 76 22.48 32.93 28.73
CA ILE A 76 21.51 33.17 29.79
C ILE A 76 22.00 32.55 31.10
N ALA A 77 22.46 31.31 31.11
CA ALA A 77 22.94 30.61 32.28
C ALA A 77 24.11 31.36 32.95
N GLU A 78 25.04 31.93 32.15
CA GLU A 78 26.16 32.70 32.67
C GLU A 78 25.77 34.04 33.33
N ARG A 79 24.61 34.62 32.98
CA ARG A 79 24.23 35.98 33.36
C ARG A 79 22.94 36.09 34.17
N TYR A 80 22.23 35.00 34.26
CA TYR A 80 21.03 34.97 35.07
C TYR A 80 21.39 35.13 36.55
N LEU A 81 20.54 35.80 37.30
CA LEU A 81 20.79 36.14 38.71
C LEU A 81 20.90 34.88 39.62
N ASP A 82 20.19 33.83 39.27
CA ASP A 82 20.26 32.54 39.94
C ASP A 82 21.22 31.62 39.17
N ASP A 83 22.35 31.33 39.78
CA ASP A 83 23.45 30.55 39.18
C ASP A 83 23.28 29.04 39.29
N SER A 84 22.10 28.60 39.74
CA SER A 84 21.74 27.18 39.81
C SER A 84 21.32 26.57 38.45
N TYR A 85 21.02 27.40 37.43
CA TYR A 85 20.57 26.97 36.13
C TYR A 85 21.75 26.74 35.16
N THR A 86 21.80 25.57 34.57
CA THR A 86 22.71 25.24 33.46
C THR A 86 22.11 25.64 32.10
N ALA A 87 22.90 25.57 31.03
CA ALA A 87 22.38 25.74 29.66
C ALA A 87 21.32 24.70 29.32
N GLU A 88 21.50 23.46 29.78
CA GLU A 88 20.56 22.34 29.58
C GLU A 88 19.21 22.63 30.29
N ASP A 89 19.24 23.11 31.54
CA ASP A 89 18.03 23.52 32.26
C ASP A 89 17.27 24.62 31.52
N ILE A 90 17.98 25.59 30.94
CA ILE A 90 17.36 26.68 30.15
C ILE A 90 16.71 26.14 28.87
N MET A 91 17.36 25.18 28.21
CA MET A 91 16.82 24.54 27.01
C MET A 91 15.57 23.72 27.32
N GLU A 92 15.57 22.95 28.44
CA GLU A 92 14.40 22.19 28.90
C GLU A 92 13.23 23.10 29.30
N LEU A 93 13.51 24.21 30.01
CA LEU A 93 12.50 25.20 30.35
C LEU A 93 11.88 25.85 29.12
N GLY A 94 12.70 26.14 28.10
CA GLY A 94 12.22 26.69 26.84
C GLY A 94 11.31 25.72 26.09
N LEU A 95 11.69 24.44 26.03
CA LEU A 95 10.85 23.39 25.43
C LEU A 95 9.54 23.21 26.20
N ALA A 96 9.61 23.13 27.53
CA ALA A 96 8.42 22.99 28.36
C ALA A 96 7.45 24.18 28.20
N ALA A 97 7.99 25.42 28.18
CA ALA A 97 7.20 26.62 27.95
C ALA A 97 6.53 26.60 26.55
N TYR A 98 7.28 26.21 25.52
CA TYR A 98 6.77 26.11 24.15
C TYR A 98 5.61 25.11 24.04
N LEU A 99 5.73 23.94 24.67
CA LEU A 99 4.66 22.93 24.70
C LEU A 99 3.41 23.42 25.44
N VAL A 100 3.60 24.15 26.57
CA VAL A 100 2.49 24.73 27.31
C VAL A 100 1.76 25.82 26.52
N GLU A 101 2.50 26.65 25.77
CA GLU A 101 1.94 27.77 25.01
C GLU A 101 1.22 27.30 23.73
N ASN A 102 1.77 26.28 23.06
CA ASN A 102 1.29 25.84 21.74
C ASN A 102 0.45 24.55 21.78
N GLY A 103 0.37 23.89 22.93
CA GLY A 103 -0.53 22.76 23.15
C GLY A 103 -0.29 21.55 22.26
N ASP A 104 -1.38 20.92 21.82
CA ASP A 104 -1.33 19.64 21.10
C ASP A 104 -0.58 19.72 19.75
N GLU A 105 -0.63 20.84 19.04
CA GLU A 105 0.08 21.00 17.76
C GLU A 105 1.61 20.92 17.95
N ALA A 106 2.12 21.57 19.00
CA ALA A 106 3.55 21.52 19.32
C ALA A 106 3.96 20.10 19.77
N LEU A 107 3.14 19.44 20.57
CA LEU A 107 3.37 18.07 21.01
C LEU A 107 3.42 17.10 19.83
N VAL A 108 2.46 17.19 18.92
CA VAL A 108 2.43 16.37 17.70
C VAL A 108 3.67 16.59 16.86
N ALA A 109 4.05 17.85 16.62
CA ALA A 109 5.23 18.17 15.82
C ALA A 109 6.52 17.63 16.44
N LEU A 110 6.67 17.78 17.77
CA LEU A 110 7.82 17.28 18.51
C LEU A 110 7.94 15.76 18.45
N LEU A 111 6.84 15.06 18.73
CA LEU A 111 6.84 13.58 18.78
C LEU A 111 7.01 12.97 17.39
N LYS A 112 6.41 13.58 16.34
CA LYS A 112 6.68 13.19 14.95
C LYS A 112 8.16 13.31 14.63
N ALA A 113 8.76 14.48 14.90
CA ALA A 113 10.16 14.70 14.62
C ALA A 113 11.08 13.72 15.38
N ALA A 114 10.79 13.46 16.67
CA ALA A 114 11.54 12.53 17.49
C ALA A 114 11.47 11.08 16.95
N LEU A 115 10.26 10.59 16.64
CA LEU A 115 10.07 9.23 16.13
C LEU A 115 10.66 9.03 14.74
N GLN A 116 10.46 10.00 13.83
CA GLN A 116 11.03 9.97 12.48
C GLN A 116 12.56 10.09 12.47
N SER A 117 13.16 10.58 13.57
CA SER A 117 14.63 10.57 13.73
C SER A 117 15.19 9.22 14.17
N LEU A 118 14.36 8.29 14.64
CA LEU A 118 14.80 6.96 15.05
C LEU A 118 15.02 6.04 13.85
N ASP A 119 14.04 6.00 12.94
CA ASP A 119 14.05 5.18 11.72
C ASP A 119 12.97 5.68 10.73
N ASP A 120 12.99 5.15 9.51
CA ASP A 120 12.06 5.54 8.43
C ASP A 120 10.61 5.06 8.65
N TYR A 121 10.32 4.30 9.71
CA TYR A 121 9.06 3.61 9.90
C TYR A 121 8.31 3.99 11.17
N SER A 122 9.02 4.52 12.18
CA SER A 122 8.43 5.03 13.42
C SER A 122 7.78 6.38 13.16
N ASP A 123 6.57 6.59 13.70
CA ASP A 123 5.81 7.82 13.44
C ASP A 123 4.80 8.12 14.55
N PHE A 124 4.24 9.33 14.54
CA PHE A 124 3.20 9.77 15.46
C PHE A 124 1.98 10.29 14.68
N TYR A 125 0.81 9.90 15.09
CA TYR A 125 -0.45 10.22 14.42
C TYR A 125 -1.42 10.93 15.35
N THR A 126 -2.10 11.94 14.85
CA THR A 126 -3.40 12.36 15.39
C THR A 126 -4.43 11.26 15.16
N TYR A 127 -5.59 11.36 15.78
CA TYR A 127 -6.68 10.38 15.58
C TYR A 127 -7.06 10.26 14.08
N ASP A 128 -7.23 11.40 13.40
CA ASP A 128 -7.64 11.40 11.98
C ASP A 128 -6.57 10.80 11.09
N GLU A 129 -5.29 11.15 11.28
CA GLU A 129 -4.17 10.56 10.54
C GLU A 129 -4.03 9.05 10.80
N TYR A 130 -4.32 8.59 12.02
CA TYR A 130 -4.30 7.16 12.31
C TYR A 130 -5.44 6.40 11.63
N VAL A 131 -6.62 7.01 11.54
CA VAL A 131 -7.73 6.45 10.77
C VAL A 131 -7.36 6.34 9.29
N GLU A 132 -6.74 7.37 8.71
CA GLU A 132 -6.25 7.31 7.32
C GLU A 132 -5.20 6.20 7.15
N TYR A 133 -4.21 6.14 8.03
CA TYR A 133 -3.18 5.09 8.02
C TYR A 133 -3.79 3.67 8.07
N THR A 134 -4.75 3.44 8.96
CA THR A 134 -5.41 2.13 9.09
C THR A 134 -6.28 1.79 7.88
N ASN A 135 -6.95 2.79 7.29
CA ASN A 135 -7.71 2.61 6.06
C ASN A 135 -6.78 2.23 4.89
N GLU A 136 -5.64 2.89 4.75
CA GLU A 136 -4.64 2.54 3.74
C GLU A 136 -4.07 1.13 3.94
N LEU A 137 -3.75 0.77 5.18
CA LEU A 137 -3.22 -0.56 5.53
C LEU A 137 -4.24 -1.67 5.21
N ASN A 138 -5.50 -1.46 5.54
CA ASN A 138 -6.59 -2.42 5.30
C ASN A 138 -7.18 -2.30 3.89
N LYS A 139 -6.68 -1.38 3.05
CA LYS A 139 -7.27 -1.06 1.75
C LYS A 139 -8.76 -0.72 1.84
N THR A 140 -9.14 -0.06 2.96
CA THR A 140 -10.52 0.35 3.22
C THR A 140 -10.80 1.69 2.55
N PHE A 141 -11.92 1.77 1.87
CA PHE A 141 -12.49 3.02 1.36
C PHE A 141 -13.99 3.07 1.70
N TYR A 142 -14.59 4.24 1.61
CA TYR A 142 -16.01 4.37 1.90
C TYR A 142 -16.80 4.54 0.59
N GLY A 143 -17.53 3.50 0.25
CA GLY A 143 -18.27 3.37 -1.00
C GLY A 143 -19.57 2.60 -0.81
N LEU A 144 -20.14 2.09 -1.89
CA LEU A 144 -21.40 1.37 -1.87
C LEU A 144 -21.28 -0.16 -1.74
N GLY A 145 -20.06 -0.71 -1.85
CA GLY A 145 -19.87 -2.17 -1.87
C GLY A 145 -20.47 -2.85 -3.10
N ILE A 146 -20.36 -2.19 -4.26
CA ILE A 146 -20.78 -2.74 -5.56
C ILE A 146 -19.56 -3.14 -6.38
N ASN A 147 -19.62 -4.29 -7.03
CA ASN A 147 -18.63 -4.73 -8.00
C ASN A 147 -19.02 -4.20 -9.39
N MET A 148 -18.09 -3.54 -10.04
CA MET A 148 -18.33 -2.86 -11.32
C MET A 148 -17.45 -3.43 -12.42
N GLN A 149 -17.97 -3.48 -13.64
CA GLN A 149 -17.24 -3.88 -14.84
C GLN A 149 -17.53 -2.92 -15.99
N GLN A 150 -16.52 -2.69 -16.84
CA GLN A 150 -16.72 -1.91 -18.06
C GLN A 150 -17.47 -2.75 -19.10
N ASN A 151 -18.60 -2.25 -19.57
CA ASN A 151 -19.39 -2.86 -20.63
C ASN A 151 -19.68 -1.83 -21.73
N GLY A 152 -18.78 -1.76 -22.72
CA GLY A 152 -18.84 -0.74 -23.77
C GLY A 152 -18.64 0.66 -23.19
N GLU A 153 -19.61 1.54 -23.40
CA GLU A 153 -19.61 2.92 -22.87
C GLU A 153 -20.18 3.04 -21.46
N TYR A 154 -20.65 1.94 -20.86
CA TYR A 154 -21.24 1.91 -19.52
C TYR A 154 -20.33 1.22 -18.52
N VAL A 155 -20.39 1.69 -17.29
CA VAL A 155 -19.95 0.92 -16.11
C VAL A 155 -21.18 0.19 -15.57
N GLU A 156 -21.12 -1.14 -15.51
CA GLU A 156 -22.23 -2.01 -15.12
C GLU A 156 -21.96 -2.61 -13.75
N ILE A 157 -23.01 -2.71 -12.92
CA ILE A 157 -22.94 -3.42 -11.63
C ILE A 157 -23.04 -4.92 -11.92
N VAL A 158 -21.97 -5.66 -11.59
CA VAL A 158 -21.86 -7.10 -11.82
C VAL A 158 -21.99 -7.93 -10.55
N GLY A 159 -22.03 -7.29 -9.38
CA GLY A 159 -22.18 -7.98 -8.09
C GLY A 159 -22.16 -7.01 -6.91
N PHE A 160 -22.22 -7.58 -5.73
CA PHE A 160 -22.05 -6.89 -4.46
C PHE A 160 -20.89 -7.53 -3.70
N VAL A 161 -20.19 -6.74 -2.87
CA VAL A 161 -19.07 -7.23 -2.05
C VAL A 161 -19.58 -8.22 -0.98
N GLU A 162 -20.80 -8.01 -0.46
CA GLU A 162 -21.45 -8.89 0.52
C GLU A 162 -22.89 -9.19 0.11
N GLU A 163 -23.36 -10.40 0.40
CA GLU A 163 -24.78 -10.75 0.25
C GLU A 163 -25.63 -9.90 1.19
N ASN A 164 -26.78 -9.44 0.72
CA ASN A 164 -27.68 -8.53 1.44
C ASN A 164 -27.03 -7.20 1.86
N SER A 165 -26.05 -6.73 1.10
CA SER A 165 -25.38 -5.45 1.31
C SER A 165 -26.37 -4.28 1.41
N LEU A 166 -25.94 -3.15 2.00
CA LEU A 166 -26.78 -1.94 2.03
C LEU A 166 -27.07 -1.42 0.62
N ALA A 167 -26.20 -1.65 -0.35
CA ALA A 167 -26.46 -1.31 -1.76
C ALA A 167 -27.63 -2.13 -2.33
N GLU A 168 -27.62 -3.45 -2.12
CA GLU A 168 -28.71 -4.33 -2.57
C GLU A 168 -30.04 -3.94 -1.90
N GLN A 169 -30.02 -3.70 -0.59
CA GLN A 169 -31.19 -3.23 0.19
C GLN A 169 -31.69 -1.85 -0.29
N SER A 170 -30.81 -0.99 -0.77
CA SER A 170 -31.13 0.33 -1.35
C SER A 170 -31.79 0.21 -2.72
N GLY A 171 -31.76 -0.96 -3.35
CA GLY A 171 -32.41 -1.25 -4.61
C GLY A 171 -31.52 -1.26 -5.84
N PHE A 172 -30.20 -1.28 -5.69
CA PHE A 172 -29.27 -1.60 -6.78
C PHE A 172 -29.43 -3.05 -7.20
N LYS A 173 -29.18 -3.35 -8.47
CA LYS A 173 -29.29 -4.70 -9.04
C LYS A 173 -28.10 -5.02 -9.93
N ILE A 174 -27.77 -6.29 -9.98
CA ILE A 174 -26.83 -6.81 -11.00
C ILE A 174 -27.42 -6.56 -12.38
N GLY A 175 -26.61 -6.04 -13.29
CA GLY A 175 -27.00 -5.62 -14.63
C GLY A 175 -27.40 -4.16 -14.75
N ASP A 176 -27.43 -3.38 -13.65
CA ASP A 176 -27.63 -1.93 -13.70
C ASP A 176 -26.44 -1.25 -14.39
N LYS A 177 -26.72 -0.44 -15.41
CA LYS A 177 -25.71 0.38 -16.09
C LYS A 177 -25.70 1.78 -15.50
N ILE A 178 -24.58 2.21 -14.97
CA ILE A 178 -24.45 3.52 -14.34
C ILE A 178 -24.43 4.61 -15.42
N VAL A 179 -25.37 5.53 -15.34
CA VAL A 179 -25.54 6.64 -16.28
C VAL A 179 -25.10 7.97 -15.69
N ALA A 180 -25.39 8.20 -14.40
CA ALA A 180 -24.95 9.40 -13.70
C ALA A 180 -24.69 9.13 -12.22
N VAL A 181 -23.79 9.92 -11.62
CA VAL A 181 -23.49 9.96 -10.18
C VAL A 181 -23.69 11.39 -9.69
N ASP A 182 -24.58 11.60 -8.71
CA ASP A 182 -25.01 12.91 -8.21
C ASP A 182 -25.34 13.91 -9.33
N GLY A 183 -25.99 13.42 -10.40
CA GLY A 183 -26.38 14.20 -11.58
C GLY A 183 -25.27 14.44 -12.60
N ILE A 184 -24.03 14.01 -12.33
CA ILE A 184 -22.92 14.06 -13.29
C ILE A 184 -23.03 12.87 -14.23
N ASN A 185 -23.17 13.13 -15.53
CA ASN A 185 -23.21 12.07 -16.54
C ASN A 185 -21.85 11.34 -16.60
N VAL A 186 -21.88 10.01 -16.52
CA VAL A 186 -20.69 9.13 -16.52
C VAL A 186 -20.70 8.10 -17.66
N VAL A 187 -21.59 8.25 -18.64
CA VAL A 187 -21.57 7.40 -19.84
C VAL A 187 -20.32 7.71 -20.64
N GLY A 188 -19.52 6.69 -20.92
CA GLY A 188 -18.21 6.81 -21.55
C GLY A 188 -17.05 7.02 -20.58
N SER A 189 -17.31 7.15 -19.28
CA SER A 189 -16.27 7.23 -18.25
C SER A 189 -15.67 5.86 -17.93
N SER A 190 -14.43 5.84 -17.45
CA SER A 190 -13.77 4.63 -16.93
C SER A 190 -14.35 4.22 -15.57
N ILE A 191 -14.15 2.96 -15.19
CA ILE A 191 -14.50 2.47 -13.86
C ILE A 191 -13.87 3.34 -12.76
N THR A 192 -12.61 3.75 -12.94
CA THR A 192 -11.88 4.57 -11.97
C THR A 192 -12.53 5.95 -11.78
N GLU A 193 -12.95 6.60 -12.86
CA GLU A 193 -13.64 7.89 -12.78
C GLU A 193 -14.99 7.76 -12.09
N VAL A 194 -15.77 6.72 -12.45
CA VAL A 194 -17.06 6.44 -11.79
C VAL A 194 -16.85 6.13 -10.30
N ARG A 195 -15.87 5.29 -9.96
CA ARG A 195 -15.50 4.98 -8.58
C ARG A 195 -15.15 6.23 -7.78
N ASN A 196 -14.34 7.12 -8.34
CA ASN A 196 -13.92 8.37 -7.66
C ASN A 196 -15.09 9.31 -7.33
N LEU A 197 -16.17 9.27 -8.11
CA LEU A 197 -17.41 10.01 -7.82
C LEU A 197 -18.28 9.31 -6.76
N ILE A 198 -18.22 7.97 -6.70
CA ILE A 198 -19.02 7.18 -5.74
C ILE A 198 -18.38 7.21 -4.35
N VAL A 199 -17.06 7.16 -4.26
CA VAL A 199 -16.32 7.20 -2.98
C VAL A 199 -16.50 8.57 -2.30
N GLY A 200 -16.54 8.58 -0.96
CA GLY A 200 -16.69 9.81 -0.18
C GLY A 200 -16.65 9.53 1.32
N GLU A 201 -17.21 10.39 2.14
CA GLU A 201 -17.19 10.23 3.61
C GLU A 201 -18.15 9.13 4.07
N LEU A 202 -17.74 8.39 5.11
CA LEU A 202 -18.53 7.33 5.73
C LEU A 202 -19.91 7.85 6.16
N GLY A 203 -20.95 7.08 5.86
CA GLY A 203 -22.32 7.39 6.25
C GLY A 203 -23.02 8.46 5.42
N THR A 204 -22.31 9.12 4.49
CA THR A 204 -22.92 10.02 3.53
C THR A 204 -23.66 9.26 2.41
N THR A 205 -24.55 9.92 1.73
CA THR A 205 -25.31 9.31 0.62
C THR A 205 -24.79 9.79 -0.74
N VAL A 206 -24.98 8.95 -1.75
CA VAL A 206 -24.76 9.28 -3.17
C VAL A 206 -25.95 8.81 -3.98
N ILE A 207 -26.37 9.62 -4.95
CA ILE A 207 -27.47 9.30 -5.86
C ILE A 207 -26.88 8.79 -7.18
N ILE A 208 -27.19 7.55 -7.53
CA ILE A 208 -26.77 6.95 -8.80
C ILE A 208 -27.98 6.77 -9.70
N THR A 209 -27.92 7.36 -10.90
CA THR A 209 -28.86 7.07 -11.95
C THR A 209 -28.35 5.86 -12.72
N VAL A 210 -29.16 4.81 -12.78
CA VAL A 210 -28.86 3.59 -13.53
C VAL A 210 -29.85 3.40 -14.66
N GLU A 211 -29.41 2.87 -15.80
CA GLU A 211 -30.28 2.34 -16.85
C GLU A 211 -30.62 0.87 -16.49
N ARG A 212 -31.89 0.59 -16.33
CA ARG A 212 -32.46 -0.71 -16.03
C ARG A 212 -33.64 -0.98 -16.95
N ASP A 213 -33.58 -2.05 -17.74
CA ASP A 213 -34.65 -2.41 -18.70
C ASP A 213 -35.02 -1.25 -19.65
N GLY A 214 -34.03 -0.47 -20.07
CA GLY A 214 -34.22 0.68 -20.98
C GLY A 214 -34.84 1.94 -20.33
N THR A 215 -34.87 1.99 -18.99
CA THR A 215 -35.41 3.12 -18.22
C THR A 215 -34.41 3.60 -17.19
N ASN A 216 -34.22 4.90 -17.07
CA ASN A 216 -33.37 5.48 -16.03
C ASN A 216 -34.08 5.45 -14.67
N VAL A 217 -33.42 4.92 -13.67
CA VAL A 217 -33.88 4.82 -12.28
C VAL A 217 -32.84 5.47 -11.37
N GLU A 218 -33.28 6.38 -10.48
CA GLU A 218 -32.42 6.93 -9.44
C GLU A 218 -32.45 6.02 -8.22
N VAL A 219 -31.28 5.63 -7.74
CA VAL A 219 -31.08 4.83 -6.52
C VAL A 219 -30.13 5.61 -5.60
N THR A 220 -30.56 5.79 -4.35
CA THR A 220 -29.72 6.43 -3.33
C THR A 220 -29.03 5.35 -2.51
N GLY A 221 -27.71 5.35 -2.53
CA GLY A 221 -26.88 4.48 -1.71
C GLY A 221 -26.24 5.22 -0.54
N THR A 222 -26.00 4.52 0.57
CA THR A 222 -25.23 5.04 1.71
C THR A 222 -23.82 4.49 1.65
N ARG A 223 -22.82 5.34 1.78
CA ARG A 223 -21.40 4.93 1.80
C ARG A 223 -21.09 4.18 3.09
N THR A 224 -20.52 3.00 2.93
CA THR A 224 -20.06 2.13 4.02
C THR A 224 -18.58 1.82 3.84
N ALA A 225 -17.94 1.28 4.87
CA ALA A 225 -16.58 0.77 4.75
C ALA A 225 -16.57 -0.43 3.79
N VAL A 226 -15.71 -0.38 2.81
CA VAL A 226 -15.49 -1.43 1.81
C VAL A 226 -13.99 -1.67 1.71
N ASN A 227 -13.56 -2.92 1.78
CA ASN A 227 -12.16 -3.27 1.58
C ASN A 227 -11.94 -3.65 0.11
N ASP A 228 -10.91 -3.08 -0.50
CA ASP A 228 -10.48 -3.52 -1.83
C ASP A 228 -9.92 -4.93 -1.74
N SER A 229 -10.19 -5.75 -2.77
CA SER A 229 -9.57 -7.05 -2.89
C SER A 229 -8.06 -6.91 -3.08
N THR A 230 -7.31 -7.69 -2.32
CA THR A 230 -5.84 -7.74 -2.36
C THR A 230 -5.32 -8.97 -3.08
N VAL A 231 -6.19 -9.94 -3.38
CA VAL A 231 -5.82 -11.18 -4.07
C VAL A 231 -6.61 -11.32 -5.34
N SER A 232 -5.94 -11.69 -6.41
CA SER A 232 -6.57 -12.05 -7.69
C SER A 232 -5.86 -13.25 -8.29
N GLY A 233 -6.57 -14.03 -9.11
CA GLY A 233 -5.94 -15.19 -9.71
C GLY A 233 -6.95 -16.17 -10.31
N GLY A 234 -6.42 -17.33 -10.68
CA GLY A 234 -7.19 -18.40 -11.28
C GLY A 234 -6.28 -19.46 -11.90
N ILE A 235 -6.81 -20.20 -12.84
CA ILE A 235 -6.08 -21.24 -13.57
C ILE A 235 -5.79 -20.74 -14.97
N LEU A 236 -4.50 -20.68 -15.31
CA LEU A 236 -4.03 -20.37 -16.64
C LEU A 236 -4.12 -21.61 -17.54
N GLU A 237 -4.08 -21.38 -18.85
CA GLU A 237 -3.95 -22.47 -19.81
C GLU A 237 -2.75 -23.36 -19.47
N GLY A 238 -2.76 -24.63 -19.82
CA GLY A 238 -1.68 -25.55 -19.43
C GLY A 238 -1.67 -26.01 -17.98
N ASN A 239 -2.78 -25.79 -17.25
CA ASN A 239 -2.97 -26.30 -15.88
C ASN A 239 -1.98 -25.73 -14.86
N VAL A 240 -1.74 -24.42 -14.94
CA VAL A 240 -0.89 -23.65 -14.02
C VAL A 240 -1.78 -22.69 -13.25
N GLY A 241 -1.75 -22.75 -11.92
CA GLY A 241 -2.40 -21.77 -11.05
C GLY A 241 -1.61 -20.45 -11.06
N TYR A 242 -2.33 -19.34 -11.00
CA TYR A 242 -1.76 -18.01 -10.81
C TYR A 242 -2.51 -17.32 -9.68
N ILE A 243 -1.77 -16.80 -8.72
CA ILE A 243 -2.31 -15.95 -7.63
C ILE A 243 -1.40 -14.73 -7.51
N LYS A 244 -1.99 -13.55 -7.56
CA LYS A 244 -1.32 -12.29 -7.26
C LYS A 244 -1.83 -11.76 -5.93
N ILE A 245 -0.91 -11.38 -5.05
CA ILE A 245 -1.20 -10.66 -3.80
C ILE A 245 -0.60 -9.27 -3.91
N SER A 246 -1.44 -8.24 -3.90
CA SER A 246 -1.01 -6.84 -4.07
C SER A 246 -0.57 -6.19 -2.75
N SER A 247 -1.11 -6.65 -1.63
CA SER A 247 -0.72 -6.25 -0.25
C SER A 247 -1.32 -7.24 0.75
N PHE A 248 -0.90 -7.15 2.02
CA PHE A 248 -1.45 -7.99 3.09
C PHE A 248 -2.35 -7.16 4.00
N SER A 249 -3.66 -7.34 3.89
CA SER A 249 -4.70 -6.69 4.68
C SER A 249 -5.54 -7.72 5.44
N SER A 250 -6.57 -7.30 6.13
CA SER A 250 -7.43 -8.17 6.95
C SER A 250 -8.17 -9.25 6.16
N ASN A 251 -8.51 -8.98 4.89
CA ASN A 251 -9.25 -9.92 4.01
C ASN A 251 -8.34 -10.81 3.16
N THR A 252 -7.04 -10.54 3.09
CA THR A 252 -6.09 -11.24 2.18
C THR A 252 -6.05 -12.75 2.41
N VAL A 253 -6.13 -13.19 3.67
CA VAL A 253 -6.08 -14.64 4.01
C VAL A 253 -7.30 -15.36 3.47
N GLU A 254 -8.49 -14.80 3.62
CA GLU A 254 -9.75 -15.38 3.13
C GLU A 254 -9.75 -15.44 1.60
N GLU A 255 -9.44 -14.34 0.93
CA GLU A 255 -9.34 -14.25 -0.53
C GLU A 255 -8.33 -15.24 -1.11
N PHE A 256 -7.15 -15.35 -0.48
CA PHE A 256 -6.14 -16.34 -0.88
C PHE A 256 -6.64 -17.77 -0.70
N THR A 257 -7.30 -18.06 0.42
CA THR A 257 -7.83 -19.39 0.73
C THR A 257 -8.89 -19.81 -0.28
N GLU A 258 -9.77 -18.91 -0.67
CA GLU A 258 -10.81 -19.17 -1.68
C GLU A 258 -10.17 -19.55 -3.03
N ILE A 259 -9.30 -18.69 -3.57
CA ILE A 259 -8.68 -18.92 -4.89
C ILE A 259 -7.76 -20.15 -4.87
N SER A 260 -6.94 -20.32 -3.82
CA SER A 260 -6.04 -21.46 -3.71
C SER A 260 -6.78 -22.80 -3.55
N SER A 261 -7.91 -22.79 -2.85
CA SER A 261 -8.78 -23.98 -2.73
C SER A 261 -9.40 -24.35 -4.06
N MET A 262 -9.94 -23.40 -4.80
CA MET A 262 -10.46 -23.62 -6.16
C MET A 262 -9.39 -24.22 -7.08
N ILE A 263 -8.17 -23.66 -7.10
CA ILE A 263 -7.05 -24.18 -7.90
C ILE A 263 -6.70 -25.62 -7.51
N LYS A 264 -6.68 -25.90 -6.21
CA LYS A 264 -6.38 -27.24 -5.67
C LYS A 264 -7.45 -28.27 -5.99
N GLU A 265 -8.73 -27.90 -5.93
CA GLU A 265 -9.88 -28.76 -6.25
C GLU A 265 -9.90 -29.18 -7.72
N GLU A 266 -9.48 -28.29 -8.62
CA GLU A 266 -9.27 -28.60 -10.04
C GLU A 266 -8.03 -29.47 -10.32
N GLY A 267 -7.31 -29.90 -9.27
CA GLY A 267 -6.15 -30.79 -9.37
C GLY A 267 -4.85 -30.11 -9.82
N VAL A 268 -4.82 -28.79 -9.89
CA VAL A 268 -3.63 -28.01 -10.27
C VAL A 268 -2.62 -28.03 -9.13
N ARG A 269 -1.34 -28.28 -9.46
CA ARG A 269 -0.24 -28.40 -8.50
C ARG A 269 0.89 -27.40 -8.72
N ASN A 270 0.97 -26.80 -9.89
CA ASN A 270 1.95 -25.78 -10.22
C ASN A 270 1.32 -24.40 -9.98
N LEU A 271 1.94 -23.56 -9.14
CA LEU A 271 1.43 -22.25 -8.78
C LEU A 271 2.49 -21.17 -9.07
N ILE A 272 2.11 -20.16 -9.83
CA ILE A 272 2.82 -18.89 -9.90
C ILE A 272 2.21 -17.97 -8.86
N LEU A 273 3.00 -17.57 -7.86
CA LEU A 273 2.61 -16.61 -6.83
C LEU A 273 3.27 -15.27 -7.14
N ASP A 274 2.48 -14.27 -7.51
CA ASP A 274 3.00 -12.95 -7.91
C ASP A 274 2.95 -11.98 -6.71
N LEU A 275 4.13 -11.66 -6.17
CA LEU A 275 4.35 -10.70 -5.09
C LEU A 275 5.05 -9.42 -5.59
N ARG A 276 5.17 -9.23 -6.88
CA ARG A 276 5.76 -8.02 -7.46
C ARG A 276 4.94 -6.79 -7.11
N ASN A 277 5.64 -5.72 -6.73
CA ASN A 277 5.05 -4.44 -6.26
C ASN A 277 4.15 -4.60 -5.02
N ASN A 278 4.35 -5.64 -4.21
CA ASN A 278 3.68 -5.82 -2.93
C ASN A 278 4.52 -5.20 -1.81
N PRO A 279 4.11 -4.07 -1.21
CA PRO A 279 4.89 -3.39 -0.18
C PRO A 279 4.83 -4.09 1.19
N GLY A 280 4.09 -5.20 1.31
CA GLY A 280 3.83 -5.89 2.57
C GLY A 280 2.44 -5.61 3.13
N GLY A 281 2.37 -5.39 4.43
CA GLY A 281 1.16 -5.19 5.21
C GLY A 281 1.18 -6.01 6.50
N LEU A 282 0.08 -6.66 6.85
CA LEU A 282 -0.05 -7.42 8.09
C LEU A 282 0.82 -8.69 8.09
N VAL A 283 1.77 -8.76 9.01
CA VAL A 283 2.67 -9.93 9.20
C VAL A 283 1.87 -11.20 9.48
N VAL A 284 0.80 -11.09 10.27
CA VAL A 284 -0.07 -12.23 10.61
C VAL A 284 -0.72 -12.80 9.34
N ALA A 285 -1.17 -11.96 8.42
CA ALA A 285 -1.78 -12.41 7.17
C ALA A 285 -0.76 -13.19 6.30
N ALA A 286 0.47 -12.69 6.18
CA ALA A 286 1.53 -13.41 5.46
C ALA A 286 1.88 -14.75 6.12
N ALA A 287 1.95 -14.79 7.46
CA ALA A 287 2.21 -16.01 8.21
C ALA A 287 1.06 -17.03 8.06
N ASP A 288 -0.20 -16.59 8.08
CA ASP A 288 -1.36 -17.48 7.94
C ASP A 288 -1.50 -18.03 6.51
N ILE A 289 -1.13 -17.27 5.49
CA ILE A 289 -0.98 -17.79 4.12
C ILE A 289 0.18 -18.79 4.06
N ALA A 290 1.33 -18.46 4.68
CA ALA A 290 2.46 -19.38 4.72
C ALA A 290 2.09 -20.74 5.34
N LYS A 291 1.30 -20.77 6.43
CA LYS A 291 0.80 -22.01 7.05
C LYS A 291 0.02 -22.91 6.09
N GLN A 292 -0.58 -22.35 5.03
CA GLN A 292 -1.37 -23.11 4.06
C GLN A 292 -0.53 -23.74 2.94
N ILE A 293 0.70 -23.24 2.71
CA ILE A 293 1.52 -23.65 1.55
C ILE A 293 2.94 -24.10 1.91
N ILE A 294 3.45 -23.71 3.09
CA ILE A 294 4.80 -24.06 3.53
C ILE A 294 4.77 -25.38 4.34
N PRO A 295 5.71 -26.32 4.08
CA PRO A 295 5.75 -27.56 4.84
C PRO A 295 6.05 -27.34 6.30
N GLU A 296 5.71 -28.34 7.15
CA GLU A 296 5.96 -28.34 8.59
C GLU A 296 7.33 -27.77 8.97
N GLY A 297 7.35 -26.87 9.94
CA GLY A 297 8.53 -26.22 10.47
C GLY A 297 8.37 -24.71 10.59
N LYS A 298 9.48 -24.05 10.89
CA LYS A 298 9.54 -22.61 11.08
C LYS A 298 9.12 -21.87 9.81
N ILE A 299 8.40 -20.76 9.95
CA ILE A 299 8.13 -19.77 8.90
C ILE A 299 9.15 -18.64 9.05
N ILE A 300 9.11 -17.89 10.16
CA ILE A 300 10.06 -16.83 10.52
C ILE A 300 10.27 -16.79 12.03
N ASP A 301 11.38 -16.20 12.48
CA ASP A 301 11.57 -15.73 13.85
C ASP A 301 11.37 -14.23 13.94
N VAL A 302 10.62 -13.78 14.93
CA VAL A 302 10.51 -12.36 15.31
C VAL A 302 11.40 -12.15 16.53
N LYS A 303 12.28 -11.17 16.44
CA LYS A 303 13.27 -10.81 17.45
C LYS A 303 12.94 -9.43 18.01
N TYR A 304 12.79 -9.34 19.32
CA TYR A 304 12.55 -8.12 20.06
C TYR A 304 13.78 -7.68 20.84
N ARG A 305 13.82 -6.42 21.28
CA ARG A 305 14.84 -5.93 22.21
C ARG A 305 14.82 -6.72 23.54
N ASP A 306 13.64 -7.05 24.04
CA ASP A 306 13.45 -8.00 25.13
C ASP A 306 13.32 -9.40 24.53
N GLU A 307 14.39 -10.18 24.58
CA GLU A 307 14.45 -11.54 24.03
C GLU A 307 13.40 -12.49 24.63
N THR A 308 12.80 -12.15 25.79
CA THR A 308 11.72 -12.95 26.38
C THR A 308 10.41 -12.85 25.59
N LEU A 309 10.29 -11.86 24.70
CA LEU A 309 9.17 -11.66 23.80
C LEU A 309 9.39 -12.28 22.41
N ASP A 310 10.56 -12.85 22.15
CA ASP A 310 10.87 -13.51 20.87
C ASP A 310 9.80 -14.52 20.52
N TYR A 311 9.36 -14.49 19.27
CA TYR A 311 8.29 -15.34 18.79
C TYR A 311 8.63 -15.98 17.46
N THR A 312 8.28 -17.25 17.30
CA THR A 312 8.47 -17.98 16.04
C THR A 312 7.12 -18.39 15.46
N TYR A 313 6.87 -18.03 14.21
CA TYR A 313 5.75 -18.55 13.45
C TYR A 313 6.09 -19.93 12.89
N TYR A 314 5.16 -20.90 13.03
CA TYR A 314 5.33 -22.27 12.58
C TYR A 314 4.19 -22.70 11.64
N SER A 315 4.54 -23.53 10.65
CA SER A 315 3.59 -24.31 9.85
C SER A 315 3.55 -25.75 10.39
N GLU A 316 2.35 -26.32 10.42
CA GLU A 316 2.09 -27.72 10.75
C GLU A 316 1.67 -28.54 9.53
N LEU A 317 1.79 -27.96 8.32
CA LEU A 317 1.33 -28.54 7.08
C LEU A 317 2.13 -29.78 6.71
N LYS A 318 1.50 -30.94 6.67
CA LYS A 318 2.18 -32.23 6.40
C LYS A 318 2.49 -32.43 4.92
N GLU A 319 1.61 -31.98 4.03
CA GLU A 319 1.74 -32.12 2.58
C GLU A 319 1.47 -30.78 1.92
N THR A 320 2.45 -30.27 1.18
CA THR A 320 2.32 -29.01 0.45
C THR A 320 1.39 -29.17 -0.76
N PRO A 321 0.41 -28.28 -0.95
CA PRO A 321 -0.54 -28.40 -2.05
C PRO A 321 0.09 -28.09 -3.41
N PHE A 322 1.16 -27.27 -3.45
CA PHE A 322 1.70 -26.70 -4.66
C PHE A 322 3.22 -26.85 -4.76
N ARG A 323 3.72 -26.84 -6.00
CA ARG A 323 5.08 -26.44 -6.37
C ARG A 323 5.01 -24.99 -6.80
N ILE A 324 5.84 -24.13 -6.21
CA ILE A 324 5.64 -22.68 -6.31
C ILE A 324 6.80 -22.03 -7.07
N VAL A 325 6.48 -21.14 -8.00
CA VAL A 325 7.38 -20.09 -8.49
C VAL A 325 6.83 -18.77 -7.98
N THR A 326 7.60 -18.07 -7.16
CA THR A 326 7.22 -16.76 -6.63
C THR A 326 7.89 -15.67 -7.45
N LEU A 327 7.10 -14.79 -8.04
CA LEU A 327 7.59 -13.60 -8.74
C LEU A 327 7.82 -12.47 -7.74
N VAL A 328 9.01 -11.89 -7.76
CA VAL A 328 9.45 -10.81 -6.87
C VAL A 328 10.16 -9.70 -7.65
N ASN A 329 10.14 -8.48 -7.11
CA ASN A 329 10.91 -7.35 -7.63
C ASN A 329 11.35 -6.40 -6.50
N GLU A 330 12.02 -5.31 -6.86
CA GLU A 330 12.56 -4.29 -5.96
C GLU A 330 11.51 -3.61 -5.06
N ASN A 331 10.23 -3.72 -5.40
CA ASN A 331 9.10 -3.20 -4.62
C ASN A 331 8.40 -4.29 -3.78
N THR A 332 8.92 -5.52 -3.78
CA THR A 332 8.47 -6.59 -2.88
C THR A 332 9.10 -6.36 -1.50
N ALA A 333 8.30 -6.07 -0.46
CA ALA A 333 8.83 -5.64 0.84
C ALA A 333 8.10 -6.25 2.05
N SER A 334 8.76 -6.29 3.22
CA SER A 334 8.17 -6.58 4.54
C SER A 334 7.41 -7.93 4.58
N ALA A 335 6.10 -7.94 4.87
CA ALA A 335 5.28 -9.16 4.93
C ALA A 335 5.36 -10.00 3.63
N ALA A 336 5.55 -9.36 2.47
CA ALA A 336 5.77 -10.06 1.21
C ALA A 336 7.13 -10.79 1.19
N GLU A 337 8.16 -10.23 1.83
CA GLU A 337 9.45 -10.88 1.98
C GLU A 337 9.40 -12.03 2.98
N ILE A 338 8.55 -11.93 4.02
CA ILE A 338 8.28 -13.04 4.95
C ILE A 338 7.73 -14.25 4.18
N LEU A 339 6.71 -14.06 3.37
CA LEU A 339 6.12 -15.14 2.59
C LEU A 339 7.10 -15.68 1.54
N ALA A 340 7.77 -14.79 0.79
CA ALA A 340 8.75 -15.17 -0.22
C ALA A 340 9.94 -15.95 0.36
N SER A 341 10.56 -15.45 1.46
CA SER A 341 11.68 -16.14 2.13
C SER A 341 11.26 -17.50 2.66
N SER A 342 10.05 -17.62 3.21
CA SER A 342 9.54 -18.88 3.72
C SER A 342 9.38 -19.93 2.61
N ILE A 343 8.93 -19.52 1.42
CA ILE A 343 8.83 -20.40 0.24
C ILE A 343 10.21 -20.86 -0.21
N GLN A 344 11.17 -19.94 -0.33
CA GLN A 344 12.53 -20.23 -0.76
C GLN A 344 13.26 -21.12 0.27
N ASP A 345 13.29 -20.72 1.53
CA ASP A 345 14.01 -21.41 2.60
C ASP A 345 13.45 -22.80 2.92
N SER A 346 12.15 -23.03 2.73
CA SER A 346 11.54 -24.35 2.91
C SER A 346 11.78 -25.31 1.75
N GLY A 347 12.22 -24.79 0.59
CA GLY A 347 12.39 -25.55 -0.64
C GLY A 347 11.08 -25.98 -1.32
N VAL A 348 9.92 -25.44 -0.89
CA VAL A 348 8.64 -25.72 -1.53
C VAL A 348 8.52 -25.03 -2.89
N GLY A 349 9.28 -23.97 -3.12
CA GLY A 349 9.33 -23.20 -4.35
C GLY A 349 10.63 -22.47 -4.53
N ILE A 350 10.69 -21.66 -5.58
CA ILE A 350 11.81 -20.79 -5.94
C ILE A 350 11.33 -19.34 -6.06
N LEU A 351 12.25 -18.40 -5.91
CA LEU A 351 12.05 -17.00 -6.25
C LEU A 351 12.55 -16.71 -7.67
N MET A 352 11.78 -15.99 -8.45
CA MET A 352 12.14 -15.56 -9.79
C MET A 352 11.84 -14.08 -9.96
N GLY A 353 12.77 -13.32 -10.52
CA GLY A 353 12.61 -11.89 -10.72
C GLY A 353 13.83 -11.10 -10.31
N GLU A 354 13.65 -10.03 -9.57
CA GLU A 354 14.70 -9.12 -9.12
C GLU A 354 14.81 -9.12 -7.60
N GLN A 355 15.95 -8.61 -7.07
CA GLN A 355 16.18 -8.50 -5.64
C GLN A 355 15.08 -7.69 -4.96
N THR A 356 14.62 -8.16 -3.80
CA THR A 356 13.55 -7.49 -3.04
C THR A 356 14.07 -6.29 -2.25
N TYR A 357 13.17 -5.54 -1.64
CA TYR A 357 13.45 -4.27 -0.97
C TYR A 357 14.38 -4.40 0.25
N GLY A 358 14.13 -5.38 1.11
CA GLY A 358 14.91 -5.57 2.35
C GLY A 358 14.35 -4.78 3.53
N LYS A 359 13.05 -4.88 3.80
CA LYS A 359 12.47 -4.36 5.04
C LYS A 359 12.18 -5.51 6.02
N ALA A 360 13.01 -5.69 7.03
CA ALA A 360 12.87 -6.75 8.01
C ALA A 360 12.55 -6.26 9.43
N VAL A 361 12.06 -5.05 9.59
CA VAL A 361 11.66 -4.48 10.87
C VAL A 361 10.15 -4.54 11.08
N ILE A 362 9.74 -4.65 12.35
CA ILE A 362 8.34 -4.77 12.77
C ILE A 362 7.97 -3.57 13.62
N GLN A 363 6.83 -2.95 13.30
CA GLN A 363 6.25 -1.85 14.06
C GLN A 363 5.05 -2.33 14.87
N SER A 364 4.86 -1.73 16.05
CA SER A 364 3.61 -1.76 16.80
C SER A 364 3.06 -0.36 16.99
N THR A 365 1.75 -0.27 17.12
CA THR A 365 1.04 0.98 17.40
C THR A 365 0.56 1.00 18.84
N TYR A 366 0.65 2.18 19.48
CA TYR A 366 0.29 2.40 20.87
C TYR A 366 -0.65 3.60 20.96
N SER A 367 -1.86 3.35 21.45
CA SER A 367 -2.88 4.40 21.61
C SER A 367 -2.70 5.19 22.90
N LEU A 368 -2.89 6.50 22.83
CA LEU A 368 -2.88 7.43 23.95
C LEU A 368 -4.30 7.80 24.35
N LEU A 369 -4.47 8.33 25.58
CA LEU A 369 -5.78 8.67 26.15
C LEU A 369 -6.60 9.69 25.35
N ASN A 370 -5.95 10.53 24.55
CA ASN A 370 -6.58 11.55 23.70
C ASN A 370 -6.86 11.08 22.25
N GLY A 371 -6.73 9.77 21.98
CA GLY A 371 -6.92 9.19 20.66
C GLY A 371 -5.74 9.32 19.70
N MET A 372 -4.66 9.99 20.11
CA MET A 372 -3.40 10.00 19.36
C MET A 372 -2.74 8.63 19.44
N VAL A 373 -1.91 8.29 18.44
CA VAL A 373 -1.25 6.99 18.33
C VAL A 373 0.20 7.20 17.93
N PHE A 374 1.12 6.48 18.56
CA PHE A 374 2.48 6.36 18.03
C PHE A 374 2.74 4.95 17.51
N LYS A 375 3.44 4.90 16.40
CA LYS A 375 3.93 3.70 15.77
C LYS A 375 5.43 3.63 16.01
N LEU A 376 5.91 2.52 16.55
CA LEU A 376 7.31 2.35 16.92
C LEU A 376 7.84 1.04 16.35
N THR A 377 9.03 1.08 15.80
CA THR A 377 9.80 -0.11 15.47
C THR A 377 10.26 -0.78 16.76
N ILE A 378 9.79 -2.01 17.00
CA ILE A 378 10.00 -2.74 18.24
C ILE A 378 10.74 -4.06 18.06
N GLY A 379 10.94 -4.51 16.84
CA GLY A 379 11.59 -5.77 16.56
C GLY A 379 11.97 -5.90 15.10
N GLN A 380 12.62 -7.01 14.81
CA GLN A 380 13.00 -7.42 13.47
C GLN A 380 12.64 -8.89 13.26
N TYR A 381 12.54 -9.30 12.01
CA TYR A 381 12.41 -10.72 11.71
C TYR A 381 13.62 -11.25 10.96
N VAL A 382 13.90 -12.52 11.19
CA VAL A 382 14.90 -13.29 10.45
C VAL A 382 14.22 -14.46 9.75
N THR A 383 14.74 -14.85 8.62
CA THR A 383 14.14 -15.88 7.77
C THR A 383 14.18 -17.26 8.46
N ARG A 384 13.52 -18.25 7.87
CA ARG A 384 13.50 -19.64 8.34
C ARG A 384 14.90 -20.19 8.60
N ASN A 385 15.87 -19.84 7.76
CA ASN A 385 17.26 -20.29 7.88
C ASN A 385 18.13 -19.39 8.76
N GLY A 386 17.55 -18.34 9.36
CA GLY A 386 18.26 -17.42 10.25
C GLY A 386 18.99 -16.30 9.50
N ASN A 387 18.63 -16.02 8.25
CA ASN A 387 19.25 -14.93 7.50
C ASN A 387 18.59 -13.59 7.87
N GLU A 388 19.44 -12.58 8.08
CA GLU A 388 19.02 -11.19 8.18
C GLU A 388 18.90 -10.60 6.78
N ILE A 389 17.75 -9.98 6.49
CA ILE A 389 17.46 -9.41 5.17
C ILE A 389 17.21 -7.90 5.22
N ASP A 390 17.31 -7.29 6.40
CA ASP A 390 17.13 -5.85 6.55
C ASP A 390 18.17 -5.07 5.74
N HIS A 391 17.71 -4.10 4.96
CA HIS A 391 18.52 -3.34 3.98
C HIS A 391 19.27 -4.20 2.93
N VAL A 392 19.02 -5.51 2.87
CA VAL A 392 19.67 -6.44 1.92
C VAL A 392 18.66 -6.98 0.91
N GLY A 393 17.47 -7.40 1.38
CA GLY A 393 16.46 -8.07 0.59
C GLY A 393 16.78 -9.54 0.27
N LEU A 394 15.86 -10.17 -0.45
CA LEU A 394 15.99 -11.55 -0.90
C LEU A 394 16.56 -11.58 -2.31
N THR A 395 17.56 -12.43 -2.51
CA THR A 395 18.10 -12.69 -3.85
C THR A 395 17.29 -13.80 -4.51
N PRO A 396 16.70 -13.59 -5.70
CA PRO A 396 15.96 -14.62 -6.41
C PRO A 396 16.87 -15.75 -6.88
N ASP A 397 16.33 -16.99 -6.90
CA ASP A 397 17.04 -18.17 -7.44
C ASP A 397 17.29 -18.06 -8.95
N ILE A 398 16.35 -17.41 -9.63
CA ILE A 398 16.44 -17.10 -11.06
C ILE A 398 16.27 -15.61 -11.25
N ASN A 399 17.37 -14.91 -11.58
CA ASN A 399 17.33 -13.48 -11.84
C ASN A 399 16.79 -13.22 -13.24
N VAL A 400 15.65 -12.52 -13.33
CA VAL A 400 14.97 -12.14 -14.57
C VAL A 400 14.41 -10.74 -14.43
N SER A 401 14.76 -9.85 -15.34
CA SER A 401 14.22 -8.50 -15.42
C SER A 401 13.23 -8.35 -16.56
N ASN A 402 12.17 -7.62 -16.33
CA ASN A 402 11.30 -7.14 -17.39
C ASN A 402 12.01 -6.05 -18.19
N TYR A 403 11.59 -5.83 -19.43
CA TYR A 403 12.10 -4.73 -20.22
C TYR A 403 10.97 -4.00 -20.94
N THR A 404 11.21 -2.73 -21.26
CA THR A 404 10.30 -1.95 -22.09
C THR A 404 10.71 -2.04 -23.56
N LYS A 405 9.74 -2.07 -24.44
CA LYS A 405 9.93 -1.94 -25.89
C LYS A 405 8.92 -0.96 -26.45
N LYS A 406 9.28 -0.31 -27.55
CA LYS A 406 8.31 0.52 -28.27
C LYS A 406 7.16 -0.34 -28.76
N ILE A 407 5.95 0.24 -28.71
CA ILE A 407 4.78 -0.43 -29.25
C ILE A 407 4.93 -0.63 -30.76
N ASP A 408 4.39 -1.74 -31.26
CA ASP A 408 4.29 -1.95 -32.71
C ASP A 408 3.18 -1.09 -33.29
N THR A 409 3.54 -0.11 -34.10
CA THR A 409 2.60 0.82 -34.70
C THR A 409 2.10 0.39 -36.10
N THR A 410 2.50 -0.79 -36.59
CA THR A 410 2.24 -1.19 -37.99
C THR A 410 0.78 -1.48 -38.30
N GLY A 411 -0.01 -1.91 -37.30
CA GLY A 411 -1.42 -2.24 -37.45
C GLY A 411 -2.39 -1.06 -37.35
N TYR A 412 -1.91 0.13 -36.99
CA TYR A 412 -2.77 1.27 -36.69
C TYR A 412 -3.06 2.13 -37.92
N THR A 413 -4.26 2.73 -37.94
CA THR A 413 -4.71 3.64 -38.99
C THR A 413 -3.76 4.84 -39.11
N LYS A 414 -3.40 5.22 -40.35
CA LYS A 414 -2.49 6.33 -40.59
C LYS A 414 -3.23 7.63 -40.79
N PHE A 415 -2.68 8.73 -40.24
CA PHE A 415 -3.13 10.09 -40.59
C PHE A 415 -2.76 10.46 -42.02
N ASP A 416 -3.58 11.27 -42.66
CA ASP A 416 -3.25 11.85 -43.98
C ASP A 416 -2.35 13.09 -43.87
N PHE A 417 -2.32 13.74 -42.69
CA PHE A 417 -1.62 15.00 -42.39
C PHE A 417 -1.99 16.18 -43.34
N LEU A 418 -3.13 16.09 -43.98
CA LEU A 418 -3.61 17.09 -44.96
C LEU A 418 -4.92 17.75 -44.52
N THR A 419 -5.78 16.97 -43.87
CA THR A 419 -7.16 17.36 -43.58
C THR A 419 -7.36 17.54 -42.07
N PRO A 420 -7.56 18.78 -41.58
CA PRO A 420 -8.09 18.99 -40.24
C PRO A 420 -9.52 18.44 -40.13
N VAL A 421 -9.84 17.81 -38.98
CA VAL A 421 -11.18 17.31 -38.70
C VAL A 421 -11.68 17.80 -37.35
N SER A 422 -12.99 17.97 -37.22
CA SER A 422 -13.64 18.51 -36.03
C SER A 422 -14.96 17.81 -35.75
N LEU A 423 -15.63 18.20 -34.69
CA LEU A 423 -16.93 17.66 -34.26
C LEU A 423 -17.90 17.48 -35.46
N GLY A 424 -18.46 16.29 -35.58
CA GLY A 424 -19.36 15.88 -36.65
C GLY A 424 -18.68 15.37 -37.93
N SER A 425 -17.35 15.47 -38.04
CA SER A 425 -16.59 14.85 -39.13
C SER A 425 -16.55 13.34 -39.00
N SER A 426 -16.22 12.64 -40.11
CA SER A 426 -15.97 11.20 -40.10
C SER A 426 -14.81 10.86 -41.03
N GLY A 427 -14.23 9.66 -40.86
CA GLY A 427 -13.20 9.13 -41.73
C GLY A 427 -11.93 8.69 -41.02
N THR A 428 -10.92 8.33 -41.82
CA THR A 428 -9.67 7.68 -41.34
C THR A 428 -8.89 8.48 -40.32
N ASN A 429 -8.85 9.81 -40.40
CA ASN A 429 -8.19 10.68 -39.42
C ASN A 429 -8.87 10.60 -38.05
N VAL A 430 -10.21 10.46 -38.01
CA VAL A 430 -10.96 10.28 -36.76
C VAL A 430 -10.62 8.93 -36.14
N THR A 431 -10.63 7.85 -36.91
CA THR A 431 -10.23 6.51 -36.45
C THR A 431 -8.80 6.53 -35.93
N ALA A 432 -7.87 7.11 -36.68
CA ALA A 432 -6.47 7.21 -36.28
C ALA A 432 -6.26 7.99 -34.98
N ALA A 433 -7.07 9.03 -34.73
CA ALA A 433 -7.02 9.80 -33.48
C ALA A 433 -7.59 8.99 -32.32
N LYS A 434 -8.76 8.35 -32.49
CA LYS A 434 -9.37 7.50 -31.47
C LYS A 434 -8.44 6.38 -31.01
N GLU A 435 -7.86 5.64 -31.95
CA GLU A 435 -6.91 4.56 -31.67
C GLU A 435 -5.75 5.04 -30.77
N ARG A 436 -5.12 6.17 -31.12
CA ARG A 436 -3.98 6.69 -30.38
C ARG A 436 -4.36 7.27 -29.03
N LEU A 437 -5.40 8.07 -29.00
CA LEU A 437 -5.87 8.70 -27.77
C LEU A 437 -6.40 7.67 -26.78
N SER A 438 -7.01 6.57 -27.25
CA SER A 438 -7.46 5.48 -26.41
C SER A 438 -6.27 4.75 -25.74
N ILE A 439 -5.26 4.40 -26.52
CA ILE A 439 -4.06 3.73 -25.99
C ILE A 439 -3.28 4.63 -25.01
N MET A 440 -3.27 5.94 -25.27
CA MET A 440 -2.63 6.93 -24.38
C MET A 440 -3.51 7.32 -23.18
N GLY A 441 -4.72 6.77 -23.04
CA GLY A 441 -5.61 7.02 -21.90
C GLY A 441 -6.42 8.33 -21.98
N TYR A 442 -6.39 9.03 -23.11
CA TYR A 442 -7.15 10.28 -23.30
C TYR A 442 -8.59 10.06 -23.77
N TYR A 443 -8.89 8.95 -24.43
CA TYR A 443 -10.19 8.66 -25.02
C TYR A 443 -10.68 7.27 -24.64
N ILE A 444 -11.85 7.20 -24.03
CA ILE A 444 -12.52 5.96 -23.60
C ILE A 444 -13.89 5.73 -24.26
N GLY A 445 -14.25 6.57 -25.23
CA GLY A 445 -15.54 6.53 -25.91
C GLY A 445 -15.63 5.45 -26.99
N ASN A 446 -16.70 5.52 -27.78
CA ASN A 446 -17.03 4.52 -28.79
C ASN A 446 -15.96 4.40 -29.90
N MET A 447 -15.28 3.26 -29.96
CA MET A 447 -14.30 2.89 -30.99
C MET A 447 -14.97 2.30 -32.25
N GLY A 448 -16.24 1.88 -32.18
CA GLY A 448 -16.93 1.14 -33.22
C GLY A 448 -17.39 1.97 -34.45
N ASN A 449 -17.10 3.28 -34.48
CA ASN A 449 -17.38 4.14 -35.60
C ASN A 449 -16.29 5.18 -35.84
N ASP A 450 -16.31 5.79 -37.03
CA ASP A 450 -15.36 6.81 -37.46
C ASP A 450 -15.89 8.24 -37.30
N VAL A 451 -16.87 8.44 -36.41
CA VAL A 451 -17.51 9.76 -36.19
C VAL A 451 -16.77 10.52 -35.08
N PHE A 452 -16.44 11.77 -35.36
CA PHE A 452 -15.87 12.70 -34.40
C PHE A 452 -17.00 13.23 -33.49
N ASN A 453 -17.07 12.71 -32.27
CA ASN A 453 -18.05 13.07 -31.25
C ASN A 453 -17.48 14.10 -30.24
N THR A 454 -18.31 14.53 -29.30
CA THR A 454 -17.94 15.47 -28.24
C THR A 454 -16.81 14.94 -27.36
N ASP A 455 -16.82 13.65 -27.02
CA ASP A 455 -15.83 13.04 -26.14
C ASP A 455 -14.45 13.05 -26.81
N LEU A 456 -14.39 12.79 -28.14
CA LEU A 456 -13.15 12.91 -28.88
C LEU A 456 -12.65 14.37 -28.93
N ALA A 457 -13.56 15.35 -29.02
CA ALA A 457 -13.17 16.75 -28.96
C ALA A 457 -12.54 17.13 -27.62
N GLU A 458 -13.10 16.66 -26.50
CA GLU A 458 -12.54 16.91 -25.16
C GLU A 458 -11.23 16.15 -24.94
N ALA A 459 -11.13 14.90 -25.37
CA ALA A 459 -9.87 14.13 -25.36
C ALA A 459 -8.76 14.86 -26.14
N ILE A 460 -9.08 15.39 -27.31
CA ILE A 460 -8.14 16.18 -28.11
C ILE A 460 -7.75 17.47 -27.40
N LYS A 461 -8.67 18.22 -26.78
CA LYS A 461 -8.35 19.42 -26.01
C LYS A 461 -7.40 19.09 -24.86
N THR A 462 -7.66 18.04 -24.10
CA THR A 462 -6.81 17.61 -23.00
C THR A 462 -5.41 17.26 -23.52
N PHE A 463 -5.34 16.44 -24.57
CA PHE A 463 -4.07 16.10 -25.20
C PHE A 463 -3.33 17.35 -25.70
N GLN A 464 -4.02 18.28 -26.37
CA GLN A 464 -3.43 19.54 -26.87
C GLN A 464 -2.84 20.37 -25.73
N ARG A 465 -3.58 20.54 -24.63
CA ARG A 465 -3.15 21.30 -23.45
C ARG A 465 -1.88 20.70 -22.84
N GLU A 466 -1.86 19.41 -22.63
CA GLU A 466 -0.71 18.71 -22.02
C GLU A 466 0.51 18.66 -22.93
N ASN A 467 0.33 18.79 -24.24
CA ASN A 467 1.42 18.78 -25.21
C ASN A 467 1.79 20.17 -25.75
N GLY A 468 1.31 21.25 -25.11
CA GLY A 468 1.68 22.63 -25.46
C GLY A 468 1.12 23.11 -26.79
N LEU A 469 0.01 22.53 -27.25
CA LEU A 469 -0.72 22.95 -28.43
C LEU A 469 -1.91 23.84 -28.04
N THR A 470 -2.51 24.53 -29.02
CA THR A 470 -3.76 25.27 -28.79
C THR A 470 -4.89 24.28 -28.54
N ASP A 471 -5.57 24.39 -27.40
CA ASP A 471 -6.65 23.51 -26.94
C ASP A 471 -8.00 23.77 -27.63
N SER A 472 -7.98 23.71 -28.95
CA SER A 472 -9.14 23.99 -29.80
C SER A 472 -10.19 22.87 -29.85
N GLY A 473 -9.79 21.63 -29.48
CA GLY A 473 -10.59 20.43 -29.70
C GLY A 473 -10.72 20.04 -31.18
N VAL A 474 -9.97 20.68 -32.07
CA VAL A 474 -9.88 20.34 -33.50
C VAL A 474 -8.65 19.48 -33.73
N LEU A 475 -8.80 18.37 -34.42
CA LEU A 475 -7.70 17.53 -34.86
C LEU A 475 -7.02 18.18 -36.09
N ASP A 476 -6.31 19.28 -35.83
CA ASP A 476 -5.53 19.98 -36.84
C ASP A 476 -4.22 19.25 -37.16
N ILE A 477 -3.50 19.71 -38.18
CA ILE A 477 -2.28 19.05 -38.63
C ILE A 477 -1.19 19.02 -37.52
N PRO A 478 -0.93 20.09 -36.75
CA PRO A 478 -0.02 20.03 -35.60
C PRO A 478 -0.42 18.99 -34.57
N THR A 479 -1.72 18.84 -34.30
CA THR A 479 -2.24 17.82 -33.36
C THR A 479 -2.05 16.40 -33.91
N GLN A 480 -2.33 16.16 -35.21
CA GLN A 480 -2.08 14.86 -35.84
C GLN A 480 -0.60 14.48 -35.78
N ILE A 481 0.31 15.42 -36.04
CA ILE A 481 1.76 15.20 -35.95
C ILE A 481 2.16 14.86 -34.52
N ARG A 482 1.70 15.64 -33.54
CA ARG A 482 2.02 15.43 -32.13
C ARG A 482 1.48 14.09 -31.61
N LEU A 483 0.26 13.72 -31.98
CA LEU A 483 -0.34 12.41 -31.65
C LEU A 483 0.50 11.27 -32.21
N LYS A 484 0.95 11.37 -33.47
CA LYS A 484 1.85 10.38 -34.07
C LYS A 484 3.18 10.28 -33.30
N GLU A 485 3.84 11.41 -33.04
CA GLU A 485 5.12 11.46 -32.35
C GLU A 485 5.03 10.85 -30.94
N ARG A 486 4.02 11.22 -30.17
CA ARG A 486 3.81 10.69 -28.80
C ARG A 486 3.50 9.19 -28.84
N PHE A 487 2.68 8.75 -29.78
CA PHE A 487 2.30 7.37 -29.97
C PHE A 487 3.52 6.48 -30.34
N GLU A 488 4.39 6.95 -31.24
CA GLU A 488 5.61 6.24 -31.64
C GLU A 488 6.68 6.21 -30.54
N GLN A 489 6.53 7.04 -29.49
CA GLN A 489 7.39 7.06 -28.31
C GLN A 489 6.87 6.16 -27.19
N LEU A 490 5.62 5.67 -27.30
CA LEU A 490 5.09 4.78 -26.26
C LEU A 490 5.90 3.50 -26.17
N GLU A 491 6.11 3.10 -24.94
CA GLU A 491 6.72 1.84 -24.60
C GLU A 491 5.72 0.94 -23.87
N THR A 492 5.81 -0.34 -24.09
CA THR A 492 5.08 -1.36 -23.33
C THR A 492 6.08 -2.23 -22.61
N THR A 493 5.76 -2.60 -21.38
CA THR A 493 6.55 -3.55 -20.61
C THR A 493 6.30 -4.96 -21.15
N VAL A 494 7.38 -5.66 -21.45
CA VAL A 494 7.33 -7.08 -21.75
C VAL A 494 7.57 -7.84 -20.46
N ASP A 495 6.55 -8.54 -19.98
CA ASP A 495 6.62 -9.31 -18.75
C ASP A 495 7.34 -10.64 -18.95
N ILE A 496 8.69 -10.56 -19.03
CA ILE A 496 9.54 -11.74 -19.16
C ILE A 496 9.50 -12.60 -17.90
N GLN A 497 9.39 -11.98 -16.74
CA GLN A 497 9.29 -12.70 -15.46
C GLN A 497 8.11 -13.67 -15.48
N MET A 498 6.93 -13.20 -15.87
CA MET A 498 5.74 -14.05 -16.00
C MET A 498 5.92 -15.15 -17.07
N GLN A 499 6.52 -14.79 -18.22
CA GLN A 499 6.78 -15.75 -19.29
C GLN A 499 7.73 -16.87 -18.85
N GLU A 500 8.82 -16.54 -18.16
CA GLU A 500 9.78 -17.53 -17.67
C GLU A 500 9.20 -18.42 -16.55
N ALA A 501 8.38 -17.84 -15.64
CA ALA A 501 7.67 -18.62 -14.64
C ALA A 501 6.69 -19.62 -15.27
N TYR A 502 5.97 -19.19 -16.30
CA TYR A 502 5.05 -20.06 -17.03
C TYR A 502 5.79 -21.19 -17.79
N LYS A 503 6.91 -20.87 -18.46
CA LYS A 503 7.80 -21.85 -19.10
C LYS A 503 8.41 -22.83 -18.10
N TYR A 504 8.73 -22.37 -16.88
CA TYR A 504 9.28 -23.23 -15.82
C TYR A 504 8.37 -24.42 -15.50
N PHE A 505 7.06 -24.22 -15.63
CA PHE A 505 6.06 -25.27 -15.49
C PHE A 505 5.67 -25.96 -16.80
N GLY A 506 6.35 -25.65 -17.91
CA GLY A 506 6.11 -26.25 -19.23
C GLY A 506 5.00 -25.59 -20.03
N GLY A 507 4.55 -24.40 -19.64
CA GLY A 507 3.54 -23.63 -20.37
C GLY A 507 4.06 -23.08 -21.70
N ASN A 508 3.18 -22.94 -22.70
CA ASN A 508 3.47 -22.29 -23.96
C ASN A 508 3.13 -20.79 -23.88
N VAL A 509 4.12 -19.93 -24.00
CA VAL A 509 3.99 -18.48 -23.85
C VAL A 509 3.03 -17.84 -24.86
N ASP A 510 2.88 -18.43 -26.04
CA ASP A 510 1.94 -17.92 -27.04
C ASP A 510 0.48 -17.92 -26.54
N ASN A 511 0.17 -18.79 -25.57
CA ASN A 511 -1.14 -18.92 -24.96
C ASN A 511 -1.34 -18.04 -23.71
N LEU A 512 -0.30 -17.37 -23.24
CA LEU A 512 -0.36 -16.60 -21.97
C LEU A 512 -1.16 -15.30 -22.10
N TYR A 513 -1.35 -14.81 -23.32
CA TYR A 513 -1.96 -13.51 -23.62
C TYR A 513 -3.22 -13.63 -24.51
N GLU A 514 -3.72 -14.85 -24.75
CA GLU A 514 -5.01 -15.11 -25.38
C GLU A 514 -6.15 -15.11 -24.36
#